data_96a5e447527d3c53dd44037b9a771e6b
#
_entry.id   96a5e447527d3c53dd44037b9a771e6b
#
_cell.length_a   1.000
_cell.length_b   1.000
_cell.length_c   1.000
_cell.angle_alpha   90.00
_cell.angle_beta   90.00
_cell.angle_gamma   90.00
#
_symmetry.space_group_name_H-M   'P 1'
#
loop_
_entity.id
_entity.type
_entity.pdbx_description
1 polymer ?
#
loop_
_entity_poly.entity_id
_entity_poly.type
_entity_poly.pdbx_seq_one_letter_code
_entity_poly.pdbx_strand_id
1 'polypeptide(L)'
;MKGARRLNVFEQAEQLREQRVLLVVHRPDVSLKITGALGEATLSESVYAPILDLLADHEVKTLGQIEQALKDKGMAFAQIIQAAMVLTGAGQLALAQDEPVIARARQLTEKLNAHLCQKARGSAEISYLASPVTGGGIAVNRFQQLFLQALEQGKQEPVEWAQHVWQILQTQGQKLVKEGKTLETAEENLAEITSQAENFAVKSLPSLKALLIA
;
A
#
# COMPACT_ATOMS: atom_id res chain seq x y z
N MET A 1 -2.46 37.31 -19.04
CA MET A 1 -2.58 35.88 -18.69
C MET A 1 -4.00 35.42 -19.01
N LYS A 2 -4.19 34.37 -19.80
CA LYS A 2 -5.50 33.75 -19.95
C LYS A 2 -5.76 32.98 -18.66
N GLY A 3 -6.86 33.30 -17.94
CA GLY A 3 -7.27 32.56 -16.75
C GLY A 3 -7.55 31.08 -17.05
N ALA A 4 -7.63 30.26 -16.00
CA ALA A 4 -7.99 28.85 -16.14
C ALA A 4 -9.38 28.73 -16.80
N ARG A 5 -9.48 27.92 -17.87
CA ARG A 5 -10.75 27.62 -18.52
C ARG A 5 -11.58 26.72 -17.59
N ARG A 6 -12.84 27.06 -17.38
CA ARG A 6 -13.77 26.16 -16.72
C ARG A 6 -14.16 25.04 -17.69
N LEU A 7 -14.01 23.80 -17.24
CA LEU A 7 -14.47 22.63 -17.98
C LEU A 7 -16.01 22.56 -17.90
N ASN A 8 -16.64 22.13 -18.97
CA ASN A 8 -18.04 21.76 -18.90
C ASN A 8 -18.21 20.38 -18.22
N VAL A 9 -19.46 20.00 -17.92
CA VAL A 9 -19.77 18.76 -17.17
C VAL A 9 -19.26 17.51 -17.87
N PHE A 10 -19.35 17.47 -19.20
CA PHE A 10 -18.87 16.33 -20.00
C PHE A 10 -17.35 16.22 -19.97
N GLU A 11 -16.64 17.34 -20.16
CA GLU A 11 -15.17 17.39 -20.09
C GLU A 11 -14.67 17.01 -18.70
N GLN A 12 -15.37 17.43 -17.64
CA GLN A 12 -15.05 17.01 -16.26
C GLN A 12 -15.23 15.50 -16.08
N ALA A 13 -16.33 14.94 -16.59
CA ALA A 13 -16.60 13.50 -16.49
C ALA A 13 -15.53 12.69 -17.24
N GLU A 14 -15.10 13.13 -18.44
CA GLU A 14 -14.01 12.46 -19.17
C GLU A 14 -12.69 12.50 -18.40
N GLN A 15 -12.31 13.65 -17.85
CA GLN A 15 -11.10 13.76 -17.03
C GLN A 15 -11.15 12.91 -15.77
N LEU A 16 -12.34 12.79 -15.15
CA LEU A 16 -12.51 11.91 -13.99
C LEU A 16 -12.40 10.43 -14.38
N ARG A 17 -12.84 10.03 -15.60
CA ARG A 17 -12.64 8.66 -16.09
C ARG A 17 -11.19 8.29 -16.27
N GLU A 18 -10.33 9.26 -16.56
CA GLU A 18 -8.88 9.06 -16.71
C GLU A 18 -8.15 8.94 -15.37
N GLN A 19 -8.79 9.33 -14.25
CA GLN A 19 -8.17 9.23 -12.93
C GLN A 19 -7.84 7.78 -12.60
N ARG A 20 -6.59 7.55 -12.18
CA ARG A 20 -5.99 6.26 -11.93
C ARG A 20 -5.94 5.98 -10.43
N VAL A 21 -6.41 4.83 -10.03
CA VAL A 21 -6.45 4.39 -8.62
C VAL A 21 -5.95 2.96 -8.49
N LEU A 22 -5.46 2.60 -7.30
CA LEU A 22 -5.15 1.23 -6.91
C LEU A 22 -5.49 1.00 -5.45
N LEU A 23 -5.79 -0.25 -5.09
CA LEU A 23 -5.96 -0.67 -3.70
C LEU A 23 -4.58 -0.82 -3.05
N VAL A 24 -4.35 -0.16 -1.91
CA VAL A 24 -3.06 -0.16 -1.21
C VAL A 24 -3.07 -0.95 0.09
N VAL A 25 -4.22 -1.52 0.45
CA VAL A 25 -4.40 -2.38 1.62
C VAL A 25 -4.86 -3.76 1.18
N HIS A 26 -4.58 -4.78 2.00
CA HIS A 26 -5.07 -6.14 1.73
C HIS A 26 -6.60 -6.18 1.72
N ARG A 27 -7.22 -6.71 0.64
CA ARG A 27 -8.68 -6.66 0.45
C ARG A 27 -9.50 -7.18 1.65
N PRO A 28 -9.15 -8.32 2.29
CA PRO A 28 -9.86 -8.80 3.47
C PRO A 28 -9.78 -7.89 4.70
N ASP A 29 -8.74 -7.03 4.78
CA ASP A 29 -8.54 -6.10 5.90
C ASP A 29 -9.24 -4.75 5.67
N VAL A 30 -9.87 -4.54 4.50
CA VAL A 30 -10.62 -3.32 4.19
C VAL A 30 -11.86 -3.23 5.09
N SER A 31 -11.92 -2.19 5.92
CA SER A 31 -13.10 -1.89 6.72
C SER A 31 -14.12 -1.07 5.93
N LEU A 32 -15.37 -1.52 5.92
CA LEU A 32 -16.50 -0.71 5.45
C LEU A 32 -17.03 0.25 6.51
N LYS A 33 -16.46 0.25 7.72
CA LYS A 33 -16.71 1.27 8.75
C LYS A 33 -15.61 2.31 8.67
N ILE A 34 -16.02 3.56 8.48
CA ILE A 34 -15.12 4.71 8.44
C ILE A 34 -15.44 5.64 9.59
N THR A 35 -14.41 6.17 10.22
CA THR A 35 -14.54 7.17 11.28
C THR A 35 -14.08 8.52 10.75
N GLY A 36 -14.94 9.52 10.83
CA GLY A 36 -14.64 10.89 10.43
C GLY A 36 -14.91 11.87 11.56
N ALA A 37 -14.69 13.16 11.30
CA ALA A 37 -14.92 14.23 12.28
C ALA A 37 -16.38 14.30 12.77
N LEU A 38 -17.34 13.81 12.00
CA LEU A 38 -18.77 13.79 12.31
C LEU A 38 -19.24 12.46 12.94
N GLY A 39 -18.34 11.53 13.23
CA GLY A 39 -18.66 10.22 13.80
C GLY A 39 -18.34 9.05 12.87
N GLU A 40 -18.93 7.90 13.17
CA GLU A 40 -18.77 6.67 12.40
C GLU A 40 -19.85 6.54 11.33
N ALA A 41 -19.46 6.04 10.16
CA ALA A 41 -20.39 5.70 9.08
C ALA A 41 -20.07 4.30 8.54
N THR A 42 -21.10 3.54 8.22
CA THR A 42 -20.96 2.25 7.54
C THR A 42 -21.22 2.43 6.05
N LEU A 43 -20.27 2.04 5.25
CA LEU A 43 -20.35 2.10 3.78
C LEU A 43 -21.26 0.98 3.27
N SER A 44 -22.06 1.29 2.22
CA SER A 44 -22.96 0.32 1.59
C SER A 44 -22.16 -0.79 0.92
N GLU A 45 -22.26 -2.01 1.41
CA GLU A 45 -21.55 -3.17 0.85
C GLU A 45 -21.86 -3.38 -0.64
N SER A 46 -23.11 -3.17 -1.06
CA SER A 46 -23.54 -3.33 -2.45
C SER A 46 -22.84 -2.36 -3.43
N VAL A 47 -22.36 -1.22 -2.95
CA VAL A 47 -21.63 -0.23 -3.76
C VAL A 47 -20.11 -0.45 -3.65
N TYR A 48 -19.60 -0.60 -2.43
CA TYR A 48 -18.15 -0.60 -2.19
C TYR A 48 -17.50 -1.96 -2.44
N ALA A 49 -18.15 -3.08 -2.08
CA ALA A 49 -17.54 -4.41 -2.25
C ALA A 49 -17.22 -4.72 -3.72
N PRO A 50 -18.08 -4.47 -4.72
CA PRO A 50 -17.74 -4.74 -6.12
C PRO A 50 -16.53 -3.96 -6.63
N ILE A 51 -16.34 -2.72 -6.18
CA ILE A 51 -15.19 -1.89 -6.53
C ILE A 51 -13.91 -2.45 -5.90
N LEU A 52 -13.98 -2.78 -4.61
CA LEU A 52 -12.85 -3.33 -3.86
C LEU A 52 -12.43 -4.71 -4.37
N ASP A 53 -13.39 -5.57 -4.74
CA ASP A 53 -13.13 -6.89 -5.31
C ASP A 53 -12.45 -6.79 -6.68
N LEU A 54 -12.86 -5.79 -7.50
CA LEU A 54 -12.21 -5.52 -8.79
C LEU A 54 -10.77 -5.02 -8.63
N LEU A 55 -10.46 -4.32 -7.54
CA LEU A 55 -9.15 -3.77 -7.23
C LEU A 55 -8.30 -4.68 -6.32
N ALA A 56 -8.79 -5.88 -5.98
CA ALA A 56 -8.09 -6.81 -5.09
C ALA A 56 -6.78 -7.37 -5.66
N ASP A 57 -6.57 -7.23 -6.97
CA ASP A 57 -5.32 -7.55 -7.67
C ASP A 57 -4.22 -6.51 -7.47
N HIS A 58 -4.52 -5.38 -6.82
CA HIS A 58 -3.65 -4.21 -6.63
C HIS A 58 -3.20 -3.54 -7.94
N GLU A 59 -3.76 -3.90 -9.09
CA GLU A 59 -3.44 -3.26 -10.36
C GLU A 59 -4.02 -1.84 -10.44
N VAL A 60 -3.27 -0.94 -11.08
CA VAL A 60 -3.76 0.41 -11.36
C VAL A 60 -4.87 0.36 -12.39
N LYS A 61 -6.04 0.89 -12.05
CA LYS A 61 -7.18 1.00 -12.96
C LYS A 61 -7.69 2.44 -13.01
N THR A 62 -8.15 2.87 -14.18
CA THR A 62 -8.85 4.16 -14.31
C THR A 62 -10.28 4.04 -13.79
N LEU A 63 -10.87 5.16 -13.35
CA LEU A 63 -12.30 5.16 -12.96
C LEU A 63 -13.20 4.76 -14.13
N GLY A 64 -12.81 5.05 -15.37
CA GLY A 64 -13.52 4.60 -16.57
C GLY A 64 -13.44 3.08 -16.78
N GLN A 65 -12.30 2.45 -16.49
CA GLN A 65 -12.18 0.98 -16.52
C GLN A 65 -13.04 0.33 -15.44
N ILE A 66 -13.11 0.92 -14.24
CA ILE A 66 -13.98 0.46 -13.17
C ILE A 66 -15.46 0.59 -13.58
N GLU A 67 -15.85 1.73 -14.18
CA GLU A 67 -17.21 1.95 -14.72
C GLU A 67 -17.58 0.86 -15.73
N GLN A 68 -16.69 0.58 -16.68
CA GLN A 68 -16.93 -0.43 -17.71
C GLN A 68 -17.03 -1.84 -17.13
N ALA A 69 -16.17 -2.20 -16.18
CA ALA A 69 -16.18 -3.53 -15.55
C ALA A 69 -17.41 -3.77 -14.67
N LEU A 70 -17.99 -2.72 -14.09
CA LEU A 70 -19.16 -2.80 -13.22
C LEU A 70 -20.47 -2.38 -13.89
N LYS A 71 -20.46 -2.19 -15.22
CA LYS A 71 -21.63 -1.77 -15.99
C LYS A 71 -22.84 -2.69 -15.80
N ASP A 72 -22.61 -3.99 -15.82
CA ASP A 72 -23.68 -4.99 -15.68
C ASP A 72 -24.27 -5.05 -14.27
N LYS A 73 -23.59 -4.46 -13.27
CA LYS A 73 -24.11 -4.31 -11.91
C LYS A 73 -24.97 -3.04 -11.74
N GLY A 74 -25.17 -2.28 -12.81
CA GLY A 74 -26.02 -1.07 -12.80
C GLY A 74 -25.46 0.08 -11.97
N MET A 75 -24.13 0.09 -11.71
CA MET A 75 -23.50 1.11 -10.90
C MET A 75 -23.30 2.40 -11.72
N ALA A 76 -23.84 3.52 -11.23
CA ALA A 76 -23.66 4.81 -11.87
C ALA A 76 -22.25 5.36 -11.66
N PHE A 77 -21.69 6.06 -12.66
CA PHE A 77 -20.34 6.65 -12.57
C PHE A 77 -20.17 7.57 -11.36
N ALA A 78 -21.22 8.33 -10.99
CA ALA A 78 -21.20 9.18 -9.80
C ALA A 78 -20.98 8.38 -8.49
N GLN A 79 -21.50 7.16 -8.40
CA GLN A 79 -21.27 6.28 -7.24
C GLN A 79 -19.82 5.78 -7.20
N ILE A 80 -19.22 5.50 -8.37
CA ILE A 80 -17.80 5.09 -8.48
C ILE A 80 -16.90 6.24 -8.04
N ILE A 81 -17.14 7.47 -8.50
CA ILE A 81 -16.41 8.67 -8.06
C ILE A 81 -16.50 8.84 -6.55
N GLN A 82 -17.73 8.80 -6.00
CA GLN A 82 -17.95 8.93 -4.56
C GLN A 82 -17.21 7.85 -3.78
N ALA A 83 -17.30 6.60 -4.22
CA ALA A 83 -16.61 5.49 -3.57
C ALA A 83 -15.08 5.67 -3.62
N ALA A 84 -14.52 6.04 -4.78
CA ALA A 84 -13.09 6.30 -4.93
C ALA A 84 -12.62 7.43 -4.00
N MET A 85 -13.37 8.53 -3.90
CA MET A 85 -13.05 9.65 -3.00
C MET A 85 -13.06 9.23 -1.53
N VAL A 86 -14.09 8.50 -1.10
CA VAL A 86 -14.22 8.01 0.28
C VAL A 86 -13.12 7.04 0.63
N LEU A 87 -12.86 6.04 -0.23
CA LEU A 87 -11.82 5.04 -0.01
C LEU A 87 -10.40 5.65 -0.03
N THR A 88 -10.18 6.66 -0.88
CA THR A 88 -8.91 7.40 -0.88
C THR A 88 -8.75 8.22 0.39
N GLY A 89 -9.80 8.90 0.83
CA GLY A 89 -9.81 9.64 2.10
C GLY A 89 -9.62 8.75 3.33
N ALA A 90 -10.05 7.49 3.26
CA ALA A 90 -9.83 6.47 4.28
C ALA A 90 -8.45 5.77 4.17
N GLY A 91 -7.61 6.14 3.21
CA GLY A 91 -6.28 5.54 3.00
C GLY A 91 -6.31 4.12 2.45
N GLN A 92 -7.43 3.67 1.91
CA GLN A 92 -7.59 2.32 1.35
C GLN A 92 -7.24 2.27 -0.14
N LEU A 93 -7.52 3.35 -0.88
CA LEU A 93 -7.05 3.57 -2.24
C LEU A 93 -5.99 4.66 -2.27
N ALA A 94 -5.13 4.59 -3.28
CA ALA A 94 -4.23 5.68 -3.65
C ALA A 94 -4.45 6.09 -5.10
N LEU A 95 -4.18 7.37 -5.39
CA LEU A 95 -4.11 7.86 -6.76
C LEU A 95 -2.77 7.46 -7.38
N ALA A 96 -2.79 7.03 -8.63
CA ALA A 96 -1.57 6.70 -9.38
C ALA A 96 -1.21 7.81 -10.37
N GLN A 97 0.10 8.02 -10.51
CA GLN A 97 0.69 8.92 -11.51
C GLN A 97 0.54 8.34 -12.92
N ASP A 98 0.74 9.18 -13.93
CA ASP A 98 0.80 8.74 -15.31
C ASP A 98 2.03 7.88 -15.59
N GLU A 99 1.91 6.89 -16.49
CA GLU A 99 2.99 5.95 -16.82
C GLU A 99 4.34 6.61 -17.17
N PRO A 100 4.38 7.70 -17.96
CA PRO A 100 5.65 8.38 -18.24
C PRO A 100 6.31 8.99 -16.99
N VAL A 101 5.51 9.42 -16.00
CA VAL A 101 6.00 9.96 -14.73
C VAL A 101 6.56 8.82 -13.87
N ILE A 102 5.83 7.70 -13.77
CA ILE A 102 6.26 6.50 -13.06
C ILE A 102 7.58 5.99 -13.63
N ALA A 103 7.66 5.80 -14.95
CA ALA A 103 8.85 5.30 -15.63
C ALA A 103 10.09 6.18 -15.38
N ARG A 104 9.92 7.51 -15.39
CA ARG A 104 11.00 8.47 -15.14
C ARG A 104 11.47 8.45 -13.68
N ALA A 105 10.56 8.27 -12.72
CA ALA A 105 10.88 8.30 -11.31
C ALA A 105 11.47 6.97 -10.80
N ARG A 106 11.13 5.85 -11.42
CA ARG A 106 11.36 4.48 -10.95
C ARG A 106 12.80 4.24 -10.49
N GLN A 107 13.79 4.48 -11.35
CA GLN A 107 15.19 4.18 -11.04
C GLN A 107 15.72 4.97 -9.82
N LEU A 108 15.28 6.21 -9.65
CA LEU A 108 15.71 7.03 -8.52
C LEU A 108 15.04 6.60 -7.22
N THR A 109 13.75 6.24 -7.27
CA THR A 109 13.03 5.72 -6.10
C THR A 109 13.56 4.36 -5.66
N GLU A 110 13.89 3.45 -6.59
CA GLU A 110 14.54 2.17 -6.27
C GLU A 110 15.86 2.38 -5.50
N LYS A 111 16.76 3.25 -5.99
CA LYS A 111 18.02 3.57 -5.31
C LYS A 111 17.81 4.21 -3.94
N LEU A 112 16.83 5.11 -3.82
CA LEU A 112 16.49 5.74 -2.56
C LEU A 112 16.00 4.68 -1.55
N ASN A 113 15.05 3.83 -1.96
CA ASN A 113 14.48 2.81 -1.10
C ASN A 113 15.53 1.79 -0.64
N ALA A 114 16.41 1.33 -1.53
CA ALA A 114 17.53 0.47 -1.17
C ALA A 114 18.41 1.11 -0.08
N HIS A 115 18.73 2.41 -0.21
CA HIS A 115 19.47 3.14 0.80
C HIS A 115 18.73 3.25 2.13
N LEU A 116 17.40 3.52 2.10
CA LEU A 116 16.56 3.60 3.30
C LEU A 116 16.47 2.24 4.01
N CYS A 117 16.27 1.15 3.27
CA CYS A 117 16.27 -0.20 3.82
C CYS A 117 17.63 -0.56 4.47
N GLN A 118 18.76 -0.08 3.92
CA GLN A 118 20.06 -0.24 4.57
C GLN A 118 20.12 0.49 5.92
N LYS A 119 19.56 1.70 6.01
CA LYS A 119 19.52 2.46 7.29
C LYS A 119 18.61 1.79 8.33
N ALA A 120 17.56 1.07 7.91
CA ALA A 120 16.68 0.33 8.81
C ALA A 120 17.42 -0.74 9.65
N ARG A 121 18.62 -1.17 9.24
CA ARG A 121 19.46 -2.06 10.05
C ARG A 121 19.80 -1.45 11.40
N GLY A 122 20.06 -0.15 11.47
CA GLY A 122 20.50 0.54 12.70
C GLY A 122 19.44 1.41 13.37
N SER A 123 18.36 1.77 12.67
CA SER A 123 17.39 2.75 13.16
C SER A 123 15.98 2.49 12.63
N ALA A 124 14.97 2.89 13.40
CA ALA A 124 13.55 2.89 13.01
C ALA A 124 13.03 4.30 12.70
N GLU A 125 13.90 5.31 12.59
CA GLU A 125 13.50 6.70 12.42
C GLU A 125 12.78 6.95 11.10
N ILE A 126 13.16 6.24 10.03
CA ILE A 126 12.55 6.38 8.71
C ILE A 126 11.61 5.21 8.49
N SER A 127 10.31 5.48 8.55
CA SER A 127 9.24 4.50 8.37
C SER A 127 8.44 4.71 7.08
N TYR A 128 9.04 5.35 6.07
CA TYR A 128 8.42 5.59 4.77
C TYR A 128 9.39 5.25 3.65
N LEU A 129 8.87 4.59 2.61
CA LEU A 129 9.57 4.36 1.35
C LEU A 129 8.87 5.11 0.21
N ALA A 130 9.62 5.48 -0.80
CA ALA A 130 9.10 6.24 -1.93
C ALA A 130 8.42 5.31 -2.95
N SER A 131 7.22 5.69 -3.40
CA SER A 131 6.55 5.00 -4.51
C SER A 131 6.54 5.90 -5.76
N PRO A 132 7.09 5.45 -6.89
CA PRO A 132 6.96 6.17 -8.14
C PRO A 132 5.52 6.13 -8.66
N VAL A 133 4.73 5.14 -8.26
CA VAL A 133 3.32 4.99 -8.68
C VAL A 133 2.46 6.09 -8.09
N THR A 134 2.58 6.36 -6.80
CA THR A 134 1.80 7.42 -6.14
C THR A 134 2.48 8.78 -6.18
N GLY A 135 3.79 8.81 -6.42
CA GLY A 135 4.61 10.01 -6.32
C GLY A 135 4.83 10.50 -4.88
N GLY A 136 4.58 9.63 -3.89
CA GLY A 136 4.66 9.95 -2.47
C GLY A 136 5.34 8.88 -1.63
N GLY A 137 5.37 9.10 -0.31
CA GLY A 137 5.87 8.15 0.67
C GLY A 137 4.77 7.17 1.11
N ILE A 138 5.10 5.90 1.18
CA ILE A 138 4.24 4.83 1.69
C ILE A 138 4.82 4.37 3.03
N ALA A 139 3.95 4.23 4.03
CA ALA A 139 4.36 3.76 5.35
C ALA A 139 4.82 2.30 5.27
N VAL A 140 6.09 2.08 5.62
CA VAL A 140 6.75 0.76 5.65
C VAL A 140 7.61 0.74 6.90
N ASN A 141 7.24 -0.05 7.89
CA ASN A 141 7.95 -0.09 9.17
C ASN A 141 9.33 -0.76 9.05
N ARG A 142 10.14 -0.66 10.11
CA ARG A 142 11.51 -1.20 10.16
C ARG A 142 11.58 -2.68 9.77
N PHE A 143 10.71 -3.53 10.31
CA PHE A 143 10.73 -4.96 9.98
C PHE A 143 10.39 -5.23 8.53
N GLN A 144 9.37 -4.56 8.00
CA GLN A 144 9.02 -4.65 6.58
C GLN A 144 10.17 -4.20 5.68
N GLN A 145 10.89 -3.12 6.03
CA GLN A 145 12.08 -2.68 5.30
C GLN A 145 13.20 -3.73 5.34
N LEU A 146 13.39 -4.41 6.46
CA LEU A 146 14.37 -5.49 6.59
C LEU A 146 13.93 -6.76 5.82
N PHE A 147 12.64 -7.05 5.73
CA PHE A 147 12.12 -8.13 4.87
C PHE A 147 12.35 -7.81 3.39
N LEU A 148 12.12 -6.56 2.97
CA LEU A 148 12.44 -6.10 1.61
C LEU A 148 13.93 -6.23 1.31
N GLN A 149 14.80 -5.91 2.26
CA GLN A 149 16.24 -6.10 2.12
C GLN A 149 16.61 -7.58 1.96
N ALA A 150 15.96 -8.48 2.69
CA ALA A 150 16.15 -9.91 2.54
C ALA A 150 15.71 -10.42 1.16
N LEU A 151 14.57 -9.91 0.65
CA LEU A 151 14.08 -10.17 -0.71
C LEU A 151 15.11 -9.71 -1.78
N GLU A 152 15.64 -8.50 -1.66
CA GLU A 152 16.67 -7.95 -2.56
C GLU A 152 17.95 -8.82 -2.59
N GLN A 153 18.26 -9.49 -1.45
CA GLN A 153 19.36 -10.46 -1.34
C GLN A 153 19.04 -11.85 -1.91
N GLY A 154 17.86 -12.02 -2.53
CA GLY A 154 17.45 -13.26 -3.18
C GLY A 154 16.78 -14.28 -2.26
N LYS A 155 16.47 -13.93 -1.00
CA LYS A 155 15.71 -14.79 -0.09
C LYS A 155 14.24 -14.79 -0.48
N GLN A 156 13.65 -15.97 -0.66
CA GLN A 156 12.30 -16.09 -1.21
C GLN A 156 11.24 -16.38 -0.12
N GLU A 157 11.63 -17.05 0.96
CA GLU A 157 10.72 -17.55 1.95
C GLU A 157 10.64 -16.64 3.19
N PRO A 158 9.44 -16.47 3.79
CA PRO A 158 9.26 -15.66 5.00
C PRO A 158 10.18 -16.07 6.17
N VAL A 159 10.47 -17.38 6.29
CA VAL A 159 11.40 -17.89 7.30
C VAL A 159 12.81 -17.35 7.09
N GLU A 160 13.27 -17.25 5.85
CA GLU A 160 14.59 -16.71 5.52
C GLU A 160 14.67 -15.20 5.83
N TRP A 161 13.57 -14.46 5.58
CA TRP A 161 13.49 -13.04 5.95
C TRP A 161 13.53 -12.87 7.47
N ALA A 162 12.80 -13.72 8.20
CA ALA A 162 12.81 -13.72 9.67
C ALA A 162 14.20 -13.99 10.23
N GLN A 163 14.92 -14.98 9.69
CA GLN A 163 16.29 -15.28 10.07
C GLN A 163 17.23 -14.10 9.80
N HIS A 164 17.07 -13.41 8.66
CA HIS A 164 17.87 -12.23 8.32
C HIS A 164 17.65 -11.11 9.35
N VAL A 165 16.40 -10.84 9.70
CA VAL A 165 16.05 -9.82 10.71
C VAL A 165 16.57 -10.21 12.07
N TRP A 166 16.40 -11.47 12.47
CA TRP A 166 16.88 -11.94 13.78
C TRP A 166 18.39 -11.82 13.93
N GLN A 167 19.16 -12.15 12.90
CA GLN A 167 20.62 -11.95 12.89
C GLN A 167 21.01 -10.48 13.15
N ILE A 168 20.28 -9.54 12.55
CA ILE A 168 20.53 -8.10 12.78
C ILE A 168 20.24 -7.73 14.23
N LEU A 169 19.10 -8.16 14.78
CA LEU A 169 18.72 -7.86 16.16
C LEU A 169 19.69 -8.46 17.17
N GLN A 170 20.13 -9.71 16.96
CA GLN A 170 21.11 -10.38 17.81
C GLN A 170 22.44 -9.60 17.88
N THR A 171 22.94 -9.13 16.75
CA THR A 171 24.21 -8.35 16.73
C THR A 171 24.09 -7.02 17.48
N GLN A 172 22.86 -6.54 17.68
CA GLN A 172 22.55 -5.31 18.41
C GLN A 172 22.12 -5.55 19.86
N GLY A 173 22.06 -6.80 20.29
CA GLY A 173 21.54 -7.16 21.62
C GLY A 173 20.07 -6.82 21.82
N GLN A 174 19.29 -6.70 20.71
CA GLN A 174 17.88 -6.33 20.73
C GLN A 174 17.00 -7.59 20.84
N LYS A 175 15.94 -7.49 21.63
CA LYS A 175 14.87 -8.49 21.75
C LYS A 175 13.54 -7.84 21.45
N LEU A 176 12.58 -8.65 20.99
CA LEU A 176 11.21 -8.18 20.76
C LEU A 176 10.43 -8.08 22.06
N VAL A 177 9.45 -7.18 22.05
CA VAL A 177 8.44 -7.08 23.09
C VAL A 177 7.09 -7.44 22.47
N LYS A 178 6.41 -8.43 23.03
CA LYS A 178 5.07 -8.85 22.64
C LYS A 178 4.13 -8.68 23.82
N GLU A 179 3.03 -7.95 23.62
CA GLU A 179 2.03 -7.69 24.70
C GLU A 179 2.64 -7.19 26.03
N GLY A 180 3.66 -6.32 25.92
CA GLY A 180 4.36 -5.75 27.07
C GLY A 180 5.38 -6.67 27.76
N LYS A 181 5.61 -7.89 27.23
CA LYS A 181 6.63 -8.83 27.73
C LYS A 181 7.76 -8.98 26.76
N THR A 182 9.00 -8.89 27.24
CA THR A 182 10.20 -9.16 26.44
C THR A 182 10.28 -10.66 26.15
N LEU A 183 10.51 -11.02 24.87
CA LEU A 183 10.76 -12.40 24.47
C LEU A 183 12.22 -12.75 24.80
N GLU A 184 12.40 -13.68 25.73
CA GLU A 184 13.72 -13.94 26.30
C GLU A 184 14.57 -14.90 25.47
N THR A 185 13.95 -15.88 24.81
CA THR A 185 14.67 -16.91 24.04
C THR A 185 14.82 -16.54 22.57
N ALA A 186 15.81 -17.11 21.91
CA ALA A 186 16.01 -16.94 20.46
C ALA A 186 14.84 -17.53 19.68
N GLU A 187 14.32 -18.66 20.12
CA GLU A 187 13.18 -19.37 19.51
C GLU A 187 11.91 -18.53 19.54
N GLU A 188 11.59 -17.90 20.67
CA GLU A 188 10.42 -17.01 20.80
C GLU A 188 10.55 -15.80 19.87
N ASN A 189 11.70 -15.15 19.84
CA ASN A 189 11.95 -14.01 18.98
C ASN A 189 11.84 -14.39 17.50
N LEU A 190 12.45 -15.50 17.09
CA LEU A 190 12.42 -15.96 15.70
C LEU A 190 10.98 -16.36 15.27
N ALA A 191 10.25 -17.04 16.15
CA ALA A 191 8.84 -17.41 15.89
C ALA A 191 7.97 -16.17 15.69
N GLU A 192 8.14 -15.13 16.52
CA GLU A 192 7.40 -13.87 16.35
C GLU A 192 7.75 -13.15 15.04
N ILE A 193 9.04 -13.06 14.71
CA ILE A 193 9.48 -12.43 13.44
C ILE A 193 8.97 -13.22 12.25
N THR A 194 8.96 -14.56 12.32
CA THR A 194 8.43 -15.42 11.25
C THR A 194 6.94 -15.16 11.03
N SER A 195 6.16 -15.08 12.09
CA SER A 195 4.73 -14.73 12.00
C SER A 195 4.52 -13.35 11.36
N GLN A 196 5.37 -12.36 11.69
CA GLN A 196 5.30 -11.04 11.06
C GLN A 196 5.72 -11.08 9.58
N ALA A 197 6.70 -11.90 9.21
CA ALA A 197 7.14 -12.09 7.84
C ALA A 197 6.07 -12.78 6.97
N GLU A 198 5.37 -13.78 7.52
CA GLU A 198 4.24 -14.44 6.86
C GLU A 198 3.07 -13.47 6.63
N ASN A 199 2.72 -12.68 7.65
CA ASN A 199 1.72 -11.62 7.51
C ASN A 199 2.13 -10.59 6.46
N PHE A 200 3.40 -10.17 6.44
CA PHE A 200 3.93 -9.26 5.44
C PHE A 200 3.83 -9.83 4.02
N ALA A 201 4.18 -11.11 3.84
CA ALA A 201 4.10 -11.78 2.55
C ALA A 201 2.70 -11.78 1.96
N VAL A 202 1.68 -12.00 2.80
CA VAL A 202 0.27 -12.09 2.37
C VAL A 202 -0.37 -10.71 2.26
N LYS A 203 -0.15 -9.83 3.25
CA LYS A 203 -0.93 -8.60 3.38
C LYS A 203 -0.29 -7.37 2.75
N SER A 204 1.03 -7.24 2.87
CA SER A 204 1.72 -6.01 2.48
C SER A 204 2.49 -6.13 1.17
N LEU A 205 3.17 -7.25 0.97
CA LEU A 205 4.06 -7.45 -0.18
C LEU A 205 3.36 -7.30 -1.55
N PRO A 206 2.11 -7.79 -1.77
CA PRO A 206 1.42 -7.62 -3.04
C PRO A 206 1.21 -6.14 -3.38
N SER A 207 0.71 -5.34 -2.43
CA SER A 207 0.51 -3.90 -2.63
C SER A 207 1.83 -3.15 -2.79
N LEU A 208 2.90 -3.51 -2.06
CA LEU A 208 4.23 -2.90 -2.20
C LEU A 208 4.86 -3.18 -3.57
N LYS A 209 4.63 -4.38 -4.13
CA LYS A 209 5.02 -4.71 -5.51
C LYS A 209 4.27 -3.85 -6.54
N ALA A 210 2.96 -3.71 -6.39
CA ALA A 210 2.14 -2.85 -7.24
C ALA A 210 2.55 -1.37 -7.15
N LEU A 211 3.05 -0.94 -5.99
CA LEU A 211 3.57 0.40 -5.75
C LEU A 211 5.03 0.60 -6.22
N LEU A 212 5.65 -0.43 -6.79
CA LEU A 212 7.05 -0.46 -7.23
C LEU A 212 8.04 -0.10 -6.09
N ILE A 213 7.76 -0.60 -4.89
CA ILE A 213 8.61 -0.47 -3.70
C ILE A 213 9.41 -1.76 -3.44
N ALA A 214 8.81 -2.91 -3.82
CA ALA A 214 9.38 -4.25 -3.67
C ALA A 214 9.74 -4.85 -5.03
#